data_5e51bbd9d45de32ae4b655488845d1f2
#
_entry.id   5e51bbd9d45de32ae4b655488845d1f2
#
_cell.length_a   1.000
_cell.length_b   1.000
_cell.length_c   1.000
_cell.angle_alpha   90.00
_cell.angle_beta   90.00
_cell.angle_gamma   90.00
#
_symmetry.space_group_name_H-M   'P 1'
#
loop_
_entity.id
_entity.type
_entity.pdbx_description
1 polymer ?
#
loop_
_entity_poly.entity_id
_entity_poly.type
_entity_poly.pdbx_seq_one_letter_code
_entity_poly.pdbx_strand_id
1 'polypeptide(L)'
;MHLETFIPAFILFAVLGLVLPLVLSNISMAGRLTPDAAGDDAPAKPAAASVYDQIGGAAAVDAAVDVFYRRVLADAYVNRFFQGVDMERQAAKQKAFLTMVMGGPHNYTGKDMREGHKHLVKMGLNDSHFDHILMHLRATLAQLSVPENLIQTIIGVAESTRADVLDR
;
A
#
# COMPACT_ATOMS: atom_id res chain seq x y z
N MET A 1 5.04 -15.51 39.25
CA MET A 1 3.91 -15.23 38.36
C MET A 1 4.31 -14.03 37.52
N HIS A 2 5.01 -14.27 36.40
CA HIS A 2 5.37 -13.21 35.47
C HIS A 2 4.21 -13.06 34.48
N LEU A 3 3.51 -11.93 34.54
CA LEU A 3 2.61 -11.52 33.50
C LEU A 3 3.48 -11.02 32.34
N GLU A 4 3.71 -11.90 31.37
CA GLU A 4 4.23 -11.54 30.07
C GLU A 4 3.19 -10.66 29.39
N THR A 5 3.39 -9.35 29.46
CA THR A 5 2.58 -8.41 28.70
C THR A 5 2.99 -8.54 27.24
N PHE A 6 2.32 -9.40 26.52
CA PHE A 6 2.41 -9.52 25.07
C PHE A 6 1.90 -8.23 24.43
N ILE A 7 2.81 -7.30 24.15
CA ILE A 7 2.52 -6.15 23.31
C ILE A 7 2.67 -6.62 21.87
N PRO A 8 1.59 -6.75 21.10
CA PRO A 8 1.73 -7.08 19.69
C PRO A 8 2.32 -5.87 18.95
N ALA A 9 3.54 -6.03 18.48
CA ALA A 9 4.20 -5.05 17.61
C ALA A 9 3.45 -4.98 16.26
N PHE A 10 2.39 -4.19 16.23
CA PHE A 10 1.66 -3.85 15.01
C PHE A 10 2.26 -2.58 14.42
N ILE A 11 3.20 -2.72 13.49
CA ILE A 11 3.87 -1.54 13.00
C ILE A 11 4.20 -1.57 11.52
N LEU A 12 3.82 -0.52 10.94
CA LEU A 12 4.25 0.19 9.75
C LEU A 12 3.68 -0.31 8.41
N PHE A 13 2.89 0.54 7.86
CA PHE A 13 2.25 0.56 6.55
C PHE A 13 1.02 -0.32 6.36
N ALA A 14 -0.08 0.29 6.61
CA ALA A 14 -1.32 -0.01 5.93
C ALA A 14 -1.89 1.28 5.36
N VAL A 15 -1.98 1.39 4.08
CA VAL A 15 -2.64 2.49 3.41
C VAL A 15 -3.85 1.99 2.69
N LEU A 16 -4.90 2.59 2.95
CA LEU A 16 -5.96 3.01 2.09
C LEU A 16 -7.37 2.58 2.36
N GLY A 17 -8.17 3.51 2.39
CA GLY A 17 -9.50 3.51 1.83
C GLY A 17 -9.81 4.90 1.36
N LEU A 18 -9.72 5.17 0.15
CA LEU A 18 -10.60 6.05 -0.62
C LEU A 18 -9.94 6.57 -1.90
N VAL A 19 -10.01 5.80 -2.98
CA VAL A 19 -10.14 6.40 -4.30
C VAL A 19 -11.42 5.88 -4.90
N LEU A 20 -12.50 6.57 -4.58
CA LEU A 20 -13.73 6.45 -5.33
C LEU A 20 -13.52 7.17 -6.66
N PRO A 21 -13.72 6.52 -7.82
CA PRO A 21 -13.66 7.22 -9.08
C PRO A 21 -14.89 8.13 -9.19
N LEU A 22 -14.63 9.42 -9.12
CA LEU A 22 -15.62 10.42 -9.54
C LEU A 22 -15.67 10.43 -11.08
N VAL A 23 -16.41 9.49 -11.66
CA VAL A 23 -16.92 9.59 -13.02
C VAL A 23 -18.36 9.20 -13.00
N LEU A 24 -19.18 10.15 -12.69
CA LEU A 24 -20.60 10.11 -13.05
C LEU A 24 -21.05 11.53 -13.29
N SER A 25 -21.31 11.82 -14.54
CA SER A 25 -22.59 12.42 -14.92
C SER A 25 -22.56 12.78 -16.39
N ASN A 26 -23.17 11.97 -17.19
CA ASN A 26 -24.05 12.46 -18.25
C ASN A 26 -25.14 11.43 -18.45
N ILE A 27 -26.20 11.56 -17.66
CA ILE A 27 -27.48 10.98 -17.99
C ILE A 27 -28.21 12.04 -18.80
N SER A 28 -28.23 11.85 -20.11
CA SER A 28 -29.20 12.53 -20.96
C SER A 28 -30.41 11.63 -21.08
N MET A 29 -31.51 12.09 -20.51
CA MET A 29 -32.84 11.53 -20.72
C MET A 29 -33.28 11.81 -22.14
N ALA A 30 -33.69 10.81 -22.88
CA ALA A 30 -34.94 10.79 -23.65
C ALA A 30 -35.00 9.55 -24.60
N GLY A 31 -36.15 8.86 -24.58
CA GLY A 31 -36.61 8.09 -25.76
C GLY A 31 -36.84 6.60 -25.53
N ARG A 32 -38.00 6.28 -25.01
CA ARG A 32 -38.98 5.22 -25.35
C ARG A 32 -38.56 4.01 -26.19
N LEU A 33 -38.77 2.84 -25.61
CA LEU A 33 -39.43 1.61 -26.10
C LEU A 33 -39.20 1.11 -27.52
N THR A 34 -38.48 -0.03 -27.64
CA THR A 34 -39.03 -1.27 -28.25
C THR A 34 -38.15 -2.46 -27.84
N PRO A 35 -38.71 -3.67 -27.61
CA PRO A 35 -37.91 -4.85 -27.34
C PRO A 35 -37.63 -5.56 -28.66
N ASP A 36 -36.38 -5.66 -29.04
CA ASP A 36 -35.98 -6.70 -29.98
C ASP A 36 -34.60 -7.25 -29.66
N ALA A 37 -34.53 -8.56 -29.67
CA ALA A 37 -33.41 -9.36 -29.28
C ALA A 37 -32.35 -9.36 -30.37
N ALA A 38 -31.14 -8.91 -30.05
CA ALA A 38 -29.94 -9.38 -30.69
C ALA A 38 -28.77 -9.11 -29.75
N GLY A 39 -28.08 -10.18 -29.34
CA GLY A 39 -26.90 -10.09 -28.48
C GLY A 39 -25.81 -9.26 -29.14
N ASP A 40 -25.48 -8.16 -28.54
CA ASP A 40 -24.22 -7.45 -28.73
C ASP A 40 -23.25 -7.91 -27.62
N ASP A 41 -22.63 -9.07 -27.83
CA ASP A 41 -21.38 -9.43 -27.19
C ASP A 41 -20.26 -8.55 -27.77
N ALA A 42 -20.31 -7.27 -27.46
CA ALA A 42 -19.14 -6.42 -27.67
C ALA A 42 -18.06 -6.92 -26.68
N PRO A 43 -16.86 -7.33 -27.16
CA PRO A 43 -15.82 -7.78 -26.27
C PRO A 43 -15.49 -6.65 -25.30
N ALA A 44 -15.65 -6.92 -24.00
CA ALA A 44 -15.30 -5.98 -22.95
C ALA A 44 -13.87 -5.53 -23.20
N LYS A 45 -13.67 -4.20 -23.35
CA LYS A 45 -12.35 -3.60 -23.50
C LYS A 45 -11.47 -4.17 -22.36
N PRO A 46 -10.31 -4.78 -22.67
CA PRO A 46 -9.47 -5.33 -21.62
C PRO A 46 -9.17 -4.24 -20.59
N ALA A 47 -9.47 -4.53 -19.32
CA ALA A 47 -9.15 -3.64 -18.22
C ALA A 47 -7.64 -3.34 -18.28
N ALA A 48 -7.26 -2.08 -18.11
CA ALA A 48 -5.85 -1.72 -18.09
C ALA A 48 -5.14 -2.54 -16.99
N ALA A 49 -3.97 -3.10 -17.30
CA ALA A 49 -3.18 -3.88 -16.35
C ALA A 49 -2.96 -3.08 -15.07
N SER A 50 -3.17 -3.71 -13.92
CA SER A 50 -2.93 -3.07 -12.62
C SER A 50 -1.44 -2.71 -12.46
N VAL A 51 -1.12 -1.81 -11.53
CA VAL A 51 0.29 -1.53 -11.20
C VAL A 51 0.99 -2.81 -10.77
N TYR A 52 0.30 -3.66 -10.02
CA TYR A 52 0.78 -4.97 -9.59
C TYR A 52 1.20 -5.85 -10.77
N ASP A 53 0.37 -5.96 -11.81
CA ASP A 53 0.69 -6.75 -13.01
C ASP A 53 1.85 -6.13 -13.80
N GLN A 54 1.87 -4.81 -13.91
CA GLN A 54 2.91 -4.08 -14.65
C GLN A 54 4.29 -4.22 -14.03
N ILE A 55 4.41 -4.33 -12.70
CA ILE A 55 5.71 -4.51 -12.03
C ILE A 55 6.19 -5.96 -11.99
N GLY A 56 5.33 -6.95 -12.33
CA GLY A 56 5.67 -8.38 -12.33
C GLY A 56 5.02 -9.20 -11.21
N GLY A 57 3.93 -8.72 -10.63
CA GLY A 57 3.09 -9.47 -9.70
C GLY A 57 3.74 -9.80 -8.36
N ALA A 58 3.37 -10.96 -7.78
CA ALA A 58 3.80 -11.38 -6.45
C ALA A 58 5.32 -11.44 -6.29
N ALA A 59 6.04 -11.95 -7.29
CA ALA A 59 7.50 -12.07 -7.22
C ALA A 59 8.19 -10.71 -7.11
N ALA A 60 7.68 -9.70 -7.82
CA ALA A 60 8.19 -8.34 -7.73
C ALA A 60 7.89 -7.69 -6.38
N VAL A 61 6.69 -7.91 -5.84
CA VAL A 61 6.31 -7.45 -4.49
C VAL A 61 7.20 -8.10 -3.42
N ASP A 62 7.45 -9.40 -3.53
CA ASP A 62 8.34 -10.12 -2.61
C ASP A 62 9.75 -9.54 -2.63
N ALA A 63 10.32 -9.37 -3.81
CA ALA A 63 11.65 -8.77 -3.97
C ALA A 63 11.70 -7.33 -3.44
N ALA A 64 10.64 -6.55 -3.68
CA ALA A 64 10.56 -5.18 -3.18
C ALA A 64 10.54 -5.13 -1.65
N VAL A 65 9.75 -5.97 -0.98
CA VAL A 65 9.69 -6.00 0.48
C VAL A 65 11.02 -6.42 1.10
N ASP A 66 11.69 -7.42 0.51
CA ASP A 66 12.98 -7.90 1.01
C ASP A 66 14.09 -6.83 0.87
N VAL A 67 14.16 -6.15 -0.28
CA VAL A 67 15.13 -5.07 -0.49
C VAL A 67 14.82 -3.87 0.41
N PHE A 68 13.54 -3.52 0.53
CA PHE A 68 13.07 -2.42 1.36
C PHE A 68 13.48 -2.60 2.83
N TYR A 69 13.16 -3.74 3.44
CA TYR A 69 13.52 -3.95 4.84
C TYR A 69 15.01 -4.05 5.09
N ARG A 70 15.80 -4.57 4.15
CA ARG A 70 17.27 -4.49 4.27
C ARG A 70 17.76 -3.05 4.37
N ARG A 71 17.17 -2.12 3.60
CA ARG A 71 17.52 -0.69 3.67
C ARG A 71 17.06 -0.04 4.97
N VAL A 72 15.80 -0.26 5.34
CA VAL A 72 15.21 0.31 6.56
C VAL A 72 15.94 -0.14 7.81
N LEU A 73 16.26 -1.43 7.93
CA LEU A 73 16.95 -1.97 9.10
C LEU A 73 18.43 -1.55 9.16
N ALA A 74 19.04 -1.19 8.03
CA ALA A 74 20.39 -0.64 7.97
C ALA A 74 20.45 0.86 8.31
N ASP A 75 19.33 1.57 8.30
CA ASP A 75 19.25 2.98 8.62
C ASP A 75 19.05 3.21 10.12
N ALA A 76 20.08 3.68 10.80
CA ALA A 76 20.07 3.94 12.25
C ALA A 76 19.00 4.96 12.68
N TYR A 77 18.54 5.80 11.75
CA TYR A 77 17.53 6.83 12.04
C TYR A 77 16.13 6.25 12.24
N VAL A 78 15.78 5.20 11.48
CA VAL A 78 14.44 4.59 11.52
C VAL A 78 14.42 3.18 12.09
N ASN A 79 15.55 2.45 12.14
CA ASN A 79 15.56 1.04 12.56
C ASN A 79 15.11 0.82 14.00
N ARG A 80 15.23 1.83 14.86
CA ARG A 80 14.78 1.77 16.27
C ARG A 80 13.30 1.44 16.43
N PHE A 81 12.48 1.80 15.42
CA PHE A 81 11.06 1.49 15.43
C PHE A 81 10.74 0.04 15.10
N PHE A 82 11.75 -0.73 14.71
CA PHE A 82 11.63 -2.16 14.38
C PHE A 82 12.28 -3.07 15.43
N GLN A 83 12.77 -2.52 16.52
CA GLN A 83 13.35 -3.31 17.60
C GLN A 83 12.29 -4.20 18.26
N GLY A 84 12.58 -5.51 18.34
CA GLY A 84 11.65 -6.49 18.91
C GLY A 84 10.47 -6.86 18.00
N VAL A 85 10.44 -6.38 16.76
CA VAL A 85 9.42 -6.73 15.78
C VAL A 85 9.73 -8.09 15.16
N ASP A 86 8.74 -8.96 15.07
CA ASP A 86 8.78 -10.15 14.23
C ASP A 86 8.79 -9.74 12.75
N MET A 87 9.98 -9.70 12.16
CA MET A 87 10.19 -9.19 10.81
C MET A 87 9.59 -10.09 9.73
N GLU A 88 9.46 -11.40 9.96
CA GLU A 88 8.81 -12.31 9.02
C GLU A 88 7.31 -11.98 8.92
N ARG A 89 6.66 -11.85 10.05
CA ARG A 89 5.26 -11.44 10.14
C ARG A 89 5.03 -10.02 9.61
N GLN A 90 5.97 -9.13 9.85
CA GLN A 90 5.92 -7.75 9.36
C GLN A 90 6.05 -7.70 7.83
N ALA A 91 7.00 -8.46 7.25
CA ALA A 91 7.15 -8.57 5.80
C ALA A 91 5.91 -9.16 5.14
N ALA A 92 5.31 -10.20 5.72
CA ALA A 92 4.07 -10.78 5.20
C ALA A 92 2.92 -9.75 5.15
N LYS A 93 2.77 -8.93 6.18
CA LYS A 93 1.77 -7.85 6.20
C LYS A 93 2.06 -6.79 5.15
N GLN A 94 3.33 -6.42 4.99
CA GLN A 94 3.76 -5.44 4.00
C GLN A 94 3.49 -5.93 2.57
N LYS A 95 3.77 -7.21 2.28
CA LYS A 95 3.45 -7.85 1.00
C LYS A 95 1.95 -7.78 0.70
N ALA A 96 1.12 -8.20 1.64
CA ALA A 96 -0.34 -8.17 1.48
C ALA A 96 -0.84 -6.74 1.23
N PHE A 97 -0.29 -5.78 1.94
CA PHE A 97 -0.60 -4.37 1.79
C PHE A 97 -0.19 -3.82 0.41
N LEU A 98 1.06 -4.00 -0.01
CA LEU A 98 1.54 -3.54 -1.31
C LEU A 98 0.76 -4.19 -2.45
N THR A 99 0.44 -5.48 -2.34
CA THR A 99 -0.41 -6.17 -3.31
C THR A 99 -1.76 -5.48 -3.47
N MET A 100 -2.43 -5.15 -2.37
CA MET A 100 -3.70 -4.42 -2.40
C MET A 100 -3.56 -3.04 -3.04
N VAL A 101 -2.60 -2.25 -2.59
CA VAL A 101 -2.40 -0.86 -3.06
C VAL A 101 -2.11 -0.80 -4.56
N MET A 102 -1.41 -1.80 -5.07
CA MET A 102 -1.07 -1.89 -6.48
C MET A 102 -2.16 -2.55 -7.34
N GLY A 103 -3.32 -2.87 -6.75
CA GLY A 103 -4.46 -3.46 -7.48
C GLY A 103 -4.30 -4.94 -7.79
N GLY A 104 -3.47 -5.65 -7.04
CA GLY A 104 -3.33 -7.10 -7.10
C GLY A 104 -4.40 -7.85 -6.29
N PRO A 105 -4.45 -9.18 -6.40
CA PRO A 105 -5.39 -10.00 -5.64
C PRO A 105 -5.03 -9.99 -4.14
N HIS A 106 -5.97 -9.58 -3.29
CA HIS A 106 -5.70 -9.42 -1.87
C HIS A 106 -6.87 -9.83 -0.98
N ASN A 107 -6.55 -10.28 0.24
CA ASN A 107 -7.47 -10.46 1.35
C ASN A 107 -7.14 -9.48 2.49
N TYR A 108 -6.53 -8.36 2.18
CA TYR A 108 -6.11 -7.38 3.16
C TYR A 108 -7.34 -6.71 3.78
N THR A 109 -7.49 -6.86 5.09
CA THR A 109 -8.57 -6.26 5.89
C THR A 109 -8.04 -5.15 6.78
N GLY A 110 -7.09 -4.35 6.29
CA GLY A 110 -6.34 -3.36 7.03
C GLY A 110 -7.10 -2.75 8.19
N LYS A 111 -6.78 -3.20 9.40
CA LYS A 111 -7.24 -2.50 10.59
C LYS A 111 -6.43 -1.24 10.74
N ASP A 112 -7.14 -0.22 11.01
CA ASP A 112 -6.84 1.14 11.34
C ASP A 112 -5.33 1.47 11.40
N MET A 113 -4.86 2.12 10.35
CA MET A 113 -3.47 2.56 10.25
C MET A 113 -3.09 3.46 11.41
N ARG A 114 -3.98 4.39 11.74
CA ARG A 114 -3.79 5.36 12.81
C ARG A 114 -3.56 4.65 14.14
N GLU A 115 -4.41 3.69 14.49
CA GLU A 115 -4.26 2.95 15.75
C GLU A 115 -2.99 2.09 15.77
N GLY A 116 -2.63 1.50 14.62
CA GLY A 116 -1.40 0.72 14.48
C GLY A 116 -0.11 1.52 14.70
N HIS A 117 -0.11 2.82 14.40
CA HIS A 117 1.08 3.67 14.51
C HIS A 117 1.11 4.56 15.76
N LYS A 118 0.00 4.69 16.46
CA LYS A 118 -0.16 5.58 17.59
C LYS A 118 0.91 5.43 18.68
N HIS A 119 1.34 4.21 18.95
CA HIS A 119 2.42 3.98 19.93
C HIS A 119 3.78 4.44 19.39
N LEU A 120 4.03 4.40 18.07
CA LEU A 120 5.27 4.90 17.47
C LEU A 120 5.33 6.42 17.50
N VAL A 121 4.20 7.10 17.33
CA VAL A 121 4.11 8.55 17.51
C VAL A 121 4.51 8.92 18.93
N LYS A 122 4.05 8.15 19.93
CA LYS A 122 4.49 8.30 21.33
C LYS A 122 5.98 8.03 21.53
N MET A 123 6.59 7.19 20.69
CA MET A 123 8.04 6.94 20.68
C MET A 123 8.82 7.99 19.89
N GLY A 124 8.13 9.01 19.33
CA GLY A 124 8.74 10.11 18.59
C GLY A 124 8.76 9.94 17.08
N LEU A 125 7.91 9.06 16.51
CA LEU A 125 7.71 9.01 15.06
C LEU A 125 7.19 10.36 14.57
N ASN A 126 7.80 10.91 13.52
CA ASN A 126 7.48 12.21 12.95
C ASN A 126 7.72 12.24 11.44
N ASP A 127 7.49 13.41 10.82
CA ASP A 127 7.63 13.61 9.37
C ASP A 127 8.98 13.16 8.82
N SER A 128 10.08 13.52 9.49
CA SER A 128 11.42 13.15 9.00
C SER A 128 11.62 11.63 8.96
N HIS A 129 11.07 10.89 9.92
CA HIS A 129 11.13 9.43 9.90
C HIS A 129 10.26 8.86 8.75
N PHE A 130 9.09 9.44 8.52
CA PHE A 130 8.23 9.07 7.41
C PHE A 130 8.92 9.32 6.05
N ASP A 131 9.60 10.47 5.89
CA ASP A 131 10.37 10.81 4.69
C ASP A 131 11.49 9.81 4.43
N HIS A 132 12.21 9.35 5.46
CA HIS A 132 13.22 8.31 5.34
C HIS A 132 12.64 6.98 4.84
N ILE A 133 11.46 6.61 5.32
CA ILE A 133 10.77 5.41 4.84
C ILE A 133 10.38 5.55 3.36
N LEU A 134 9.85 6.70 2.93
CA LEU A 134 9.54 6.94 1.53
C LEU A 134 10.81 6.95 0.65
N MET A 135 11.89 7.54 1.13
CA MET A 135 13.18 7.51 0.45
C MET A 135 13.66 6.07 0.23
N HIS A 136 13.57 5.21 1.25
CA HIS A 136 13.94 3.80 1.12
C HIS A 136 13.03 3.05 0.16
N LEU A 137 11.72 3.31 0.19
CA LEU A 137 10.77 2.72 -0.76
C LEU A 137 11.11 3.12 -2.20
N ARG A 138 11.31 4.41 -2.45
CA ARG A 138 11.69 4.92 -3.77
C ARG A 138 13.00 4.29 -4.28
N ALA A 139 14.03 4.28 -3.43
CA ALA A 139 15.32 3.69 -3.77
C ALA A 139 15.23 2.18 -4.04
N THR A 140 14.34 1.48 -3.34
CA THR A 140 14.06 0.06 -3.57
C THR A 140 13.44 -0.17 -4.94
N LEU A 141 12.39 0.57 -5.28
CA LEU A 141 11.70 0.45 -6.56
C LEU A 141 12.63 0.78 -7.74
N ALA A 142 13.45 1.83 -7.60
CA ALA A 142 14.45 2.19 -8.59
C ALA A 142 15.51 1.10 -8.77
N GLN A 143 16.00 0.50 -7.68
CA GLN A 143 16.95 -0.63 -7.74
C GLN A 143 16.37 -1.84 -8.49
N LEU A 144 15.06 -2.06 -8.36
CA LEU A 144 14.34 -3.15 -9.04
C LEU A 144 13.90 -2.77 -10.46
N SER A 145 14.39 -1.65 -10.97
CA SER A 145 14.09 -1.15 -12.32
C SER A 145 12.60 -0.93 -12.59
N VAL A 146 11.83 -0.61 -11.56
CA VAL A 146 10.43 -0.21 -11.73
C VAL A 146 10.38 1.11 -12.52
N PRO A 147 9.53 1.24 -13.55
CA PRO A 147 9.39 2.47 -14.33
C PRO A 147 9.04 3.67 -13.45
N GLU A 148 9.65 4.83 -13.74
CA GLU A 148 9.54 6.03 -12.90
C GLU A 148 8.08 6.50 -12.70
N ASN A 149 7.23 6.39 -13.72
CA ASN A 149 5.81 6.73 -13.59
C ASN A 149 5.08 5.83 -12.59
N LEU A 150 5.45 4.55 -12.49
CA LEU A 150 4.90 3.63 -11.49
C LEU A 150 5.47 3.91 -10.10
N ILE A 151 6.77 4.24 -10.01
CA ILE A 151 7.38 4.69 -8.75
C ILE A 151 6.63 5.90 -8.21
N GLN A 152 6.39 6.91 -9.02
CA GLN A 152 5.65 8.10 -8.60
C GLN A 152 4.23 7.78 -8.14
N THR A 153 3.54 6.89 -8.83
CA THR A 153 2.21 6.42 -8.42
C THR A 153 2.26 5.75 -7.04
N ILE A 154 3.18 4.80 -6.84
CA ILE A 154 3.32 4.07 -5.57
C ILE A 154 3.71 5.01 -4.42
N ILE A 155 4.66 5.92 -4.66
CA ILE A 155 5.08 6.91 -3.65
C ILE A 155 3.94 7.87 -3.33
N GLY A 156 3.16 8.32 -4.33
CA GLY A 156 2.00 9.18 -4.11
C GLY A 156 0.94 8.52 -3.22
N VAL A 157 0.68 7.23 -3.43
CA VAL A 157 -0.20 6.46 -2.56
C VAL A 157 0.39 6.36 -1.15
N ALA A 158 1.66 6.03 -1.00
CA ALA A 158 2.31 5.96 0.30
C ALA A 158 2.28 7.32 1.02
N GLU A 159 2.53 8.42 0.32
CA GLU A 159 2.46 9.78 0.87
C GLU A 159 1.06 10.14 1.39
N SER A 160 0.00 9.69 0.72
CA SER A 160 -1.38 9.98 1.13
C SER A 160 -1.74 9.44 2.52
N THR A 161 -0.91 8.58 3.10
CA THR A 161 -1.11 7.97 4.42
C THR A 161 -0.43 8.68 5.56
N ARG A 162 0.38 9.68 5.25
CA ARG A 162 1.18 10.41 6.24
C ARG A 162 0.37 10.86 7.45
N ALA A 163 -0.81 11.43 7.22
CA ALA A 163 -1.65 11.93 8.29
C ALA A 163 -2.10 10.81 9.25
N ASP A 164 -2.48 9.65 8.70
CA ASP A 164 -2.90 8.50 9.51
C ASP A 164 -1.73 7.86 10.26
N VAL A 165 -0.57 7.74 9.61
CA VAL A 165 0.65 7.19 10.23
C VAL A 165 1.14 8.08 11.36
N LEU A 166 0.98 9.39 11.23
CA LEU A 166 1.45 10.38 12.23
C LEU A 166 0.36 10.82 13.22
N ASP A 167 -0.81 10.16 13.22
CA ASP A 167 -1.95 10.39 14.12
C ASP A 167 -2.46 11.85 14.11
N ARG A 168 -2.65 12.43 12.93
CA ARG A 168 -3.11 13.82 12.74
C ARG A 168 -4.08 13.99 11.58
#